data_2e83bd8a96c34e9dda05a241e1400b49
#
_entry.id   2e83bd8a96c34e9dda05a241e1400b49
#
_cell.length_a   1.000
_cell.length_b   1.000
_cell.length_c   1.000
_cell.angle_alpha   90.00
_cell.angle_beta   90.00
_cell.angle_gamma   90.00
#
_symmetry.space_group_name_H-M   'P 1'
#
loop_
_entity.id
_entity.type
_entity.pdbx_description
1 polymer ?
#
loop_
_entity_poly.entity_id
_entity_poly.type
_entity_poly.pdbx_seq_one_letter_code
_entity_poly.pdbx_strand_id
1 'polypeptide(L)'
;MRVRGKRGGFKEASLDISRSTQFLSALLMMAPVLGEDFTIHITSEKKDGSYIRITRKLMEQFGVECNFDGDSYHIKKGQQYQREVYEIEPDVSAACYFYAMAALTGGRTVVKSVHKDSMQGDLRFLEVLEKLGCHVTDTEAGIEVTGTNDGHYPGITVDMNDFSDQTMTLAALAPFADCLLYTSDAA
;
A
#
# COMPACT_ATOMS: atom_id res chain seq x y z
N MET A 1 30.02 -10.10 1.21
CA MET A 1 29.23 -11.08 0.45
C MET A 1 29.60 -10.97 -1.04
N ARG A 2 29.92 -12.08 -1.72
CA ARG A 2 30.26 -12.08 -3.15
C ARG A 2 29.11 -12.76 -3.92
N VAL A 3 28.39 -12.02 -4.76
CA VAL A 3 27.32 -12.55 -5.60
C VAL A 3 27.89 -12.82 -7.01
N ARG A 4 27.69 -14.04 -7.52
CA ARG A 4 28.02 -14.39 -8.90
C ARG A 4 26.72 -14.67 -9.66
N GLY A 5 26.40 -13.83 -10.64
CA GLY A 5 25.26 -14.02 -11.53
C GLY A 5 25.68 -14.71 -12.82
N LYS A 6 24.75 -15.47 -13.43
CA LYS A 6 24.86 -16.00 -14.80
C LYS A 6 23.91 -15.18 -15.67
N ARG A 7 24.38 -14.60 -16.77
CA ARG A 7 23.52 -13.90 -17.73
C ARG A 7 22.80 -14.92 -18.62
N GLY A 8 21.47 -14.71 -18.77
CA GLY A 8 20.65 -15.29 -19.82
C GLY A 8 19.82 -16.52 -19.42
N GLY A 9 18.67 -16.65 -20.06
CA GLY A 9 17.90 -17.88 -20.14
C GLY A 9 16.83 -18.11 -19.08
N PHE A 10 16.55 -17.13 -18.19
CA PHE A 10 15.40 -17.22 -17.28
C PHE A 10 14.15 -16.71 -17.99
N LYS A 11 13.19 -17.62 -18.24
CA LYS A 11 11.88 -17.30 -18.84
C LYS A 11 10.75 -17.43 -17.85
N GLU A 12 11.01 -18.05 -16.71
CA GLU A 12 10.00 -18.27 -15.67
C GLU A 12 10.64 -18.32 -14.29
N ALA A 13 9.83 -18.01 -13.29
CA ALA A 13 10.14 -18.17 -11.87
C ALA A 13 8.89 -18.62 -11.12
N SER A 14 9.07 -19.37 -10.02
CA SER A 14 7.99 -19.69 -9.07
C SER A 14 8.27 -18.98 -7.76
N LEU A 15 7.24 -18.35 -7.18
CA LEU A 15 7.39 -17.53 -5.99
C LEU A 15 6.22 -17.74 -5.02
N ASP A 16 6.56 -17.93 -3.75
CA ASP A 16 5.63 -17.86 -2.64
C ASP A 16 5.64 -16.44 -2.05
N ILE A 17 4.49 -15.77 -2.06
CA ILE A 17 4.32 -14.41 -1.55
C ILE A 17 3.58 -14.35 -0.22
N SER A 18 3.37 -15.48 0.45
CA SER A 18 2.66 -15.54 1.73
C SER A 18 3.32 -14.70 2.82
N ARG A 19 4.67 -14.64 2.83
CA ARG A 19 5.45 -13.91 3.81
C ARG A 19 5.76 -12.46 3.42
N SER A 20 5.93 -12.19 2.12
CA SER A 20 6.23 -10.84 1.61
C SER A 20 5.98 -10.75 0.11
N THR A 21 5.29 -9.68 -0.28
CA THR A 21 5.03 -9.34 -1.69
C THR A 21 6.19 -8.57 -2.35
N GLN A 22 7.19 -8.12 -1.58
CA GLN A 22 8.29 -7.28 -2.07
C GLN A 22 9.16 -8.00 -3.11
N PHE A 23 9.38 -9.31 -2.95
CA PHE A 23 10.15 -10.10 -3.90
C PHE A 23 9.46 -10.16 -5.28
N LEU A 24 8.12 -10.26 -5.29
CA LEU A 24 7.35 -10.22 -6.53
C LEU A 24 7.48 -8.86 -7.21
N SER A 25 7.29 -7.76 -6.47
CA SER A 25 7.47 -6.41 -7.01
C SER A 25 8.86 -6.21 -7.62
N ALA A 26 9.92 -6.71 -6.98
CA ALA A 26 11.28 -6.64 -7.51
C ALA A 26 11.44 -7.43 -8.82
N LEU A 27 10.88 -8.65 -8.92
CA LEU A 27 10.92 -9.46 -10.14
C LEU A 27 10.12 -8.82 -11.28
N LEU A 28 8.93 -8.27 -10.98
CA LEU A 28 8.11 -7.57 -11.97
C LEU A 28 8.87 -6.40 -12.59
N MET A 29 9.45 -5.52 -11.75
CA MET A 29 10.20 -4.35 -12.22
C MET A 29 11.46 -4.71 -13.02
N MET A 30 12.08 -5.85 -12.72
CA MET A 30 13.28 -6.32 -13.41
C MET A 30 12.96 -7.00 -14.75
N ALA A 31 11.80 -7.65 -14.87
CA ALA A 31 11.45 -8.52 -15.99
C ALA A 31 11.61 -7.85 -17.38
N PRO A 32 11.20 -6.57 -17.61
CA PRO A 32 11.34 -5.93 -18.91
C PRO A 32 12.78 -5.83 -19.41
N VAL A 33 13.76 -5.74 -18.48
CA VAL A 33 15.19 -5.60 -18.85
C VAL A 33 15.88 -6.94 -19.15
N LEU A 34 15.19 -8.08 -18.96
CA LEU A 34 15.74 -9.40 -19.28
C LEU A 34 15.82 -9.68 -20.78
N GLY A 35 15.01 -8.96 -21.60
CA GLY A 35 15.00 -9.11 -23.06
C GLY A 35 14.29 -10.36 -23.58
N GLU A 36 13.61 -11.12 -22.70
CA GLU A 36 12.85 -12.33 -23.00
C GLU A 36 11.43 -12.19 -22.41
N ASP A 37 10.47 -12.99 -22.92
CA ASP A 37 9.18 -13.16 -22.23
C ASP A 37 9.46 -13.76 -20.85
N PHE A 38 8.82 -13.20 -19.81
CA PHE A 38 9.02 -13.66 -18.45
C PHE A 38 7.70 -13.94 -17.75
N THR A 39 7.59 -15.11 -17.12
CA THR A 39 6.42 -15.54 -16.37
C THR A 39 6.78 -15.79 -14.91
N ILE A 40 5.97 -15.30 -13.99
CA ILE A 40 6.13 -15.53 -12.55
C ILE A 40 4.89 -16.28 -12.04
N HIS A 41 5.08 -17.54 -11.67
CA HIS A 41 4.03 -18.39 -11.10
C HIS A 41 3.95 -18.18 -9.59
N ILE A 42 2.77 -17.84 -9.08
CA ILE A 42 2.56 -17.67 -7.65
C ILE A 42 2.10 -18.99 -7.04
N THR A 43 2.89 -19.51 -6.11
CA THR A 43 2.64 -20.83 -5.49
C THR A 43 1.82 -20.75 -4.19
N SER A 44 1.77 -19.57 -3.54
CA SER A 44 0.96 -19.34 -2.34
C SER A 44 -0.54 -19.24 -2.66
N GLU A 45 -1.41 -19.36 -1.65
CA GLU A 45 -2.86 -19.10 -1.78
C GLU A 45 -3.12 -17.63 -2.14
N LYS A 46 -2.46 -16.71 -1.44
CA LYS A 46 -2.48 -15.28 -1.76
C LYS A 46 -1.75 -15.07 -3.08
N LYS A 47 -2.43 -14.52 -4.08
CA LYS A 47 -1.89 -14.34 -5.43
C LYS A 47 -1.57 -12.89 -5.77
N ASP A 48 -2.14 -11.92 -5.03
CA ASP A 48 -2.00 -10.49 -5.28
C ASP A 48 -1.96 -9.71 -3.95
N GLY A 49 -1.71 -8.40 -4.01
CA GLY A 49 -1.69 -7.52 -2.84
C GLY A 49 -1.59 -6.05 -3.23
N SER A 50 -1.83 -5.15 -2.26
CA SER A 50 -1.82 -3.69 -2.49
C SER A 50 -0.52 -3.20 -3.13
N TYR A 51 0.62 -3.57 -2.58
CA TYR A 51 1.93 -3.20 -3.14
C TYR A 51 2.21 -3.76 -4.54
N ILE A 52 1.68 -4.95 -4.85
CA ILE A 52 1.80 -5.52 -6.20
C ILE A 52 0.98 -4.70 -7.19
N ARG A 53 -0.26 -4.31 -6.81
CA ARG A 53 -1.12 -3.46 -7.64
C ARG A 53 -0.51 -2.09 -7.90
N ILE A 54 0.10 -1.46 -6.87
CA ILE A 54 0.85 -0.21 -7.02
C ILE A 54 2.00 -0.41 -8.01
N THR A 55 2.81 -1.47 -7.84
CA THR A 55 3.94 -1.77 -8.73
C THR A 55 3.48 -1.92 -10.18
N ARG A 56 2.43 -2.71 -10.43
CA ARG A 56 1.90 -2.93 -11.78
C ARG A 56 1.37 -1.63 -12.41
N LYS A 57 0.63 -0.82 -11.66
CA LYS A 57 0.13 0.46 -12.16
C LYS A 57 1.25 1.44 -12.47
N LEU A 58 2.30 1.50 -11.64
CA LEU A 58 3.47 2.29 -11.92
C LEU A 58 4.18 1.79 -13.18
N MET A 59 4.39 0.48 -13.33
CA MET A 59 4.98 -0.10 -14.55
C MET A 59 4.18 0.30 -15.80
N GLU A 60 2.84 0.23 -15.73
CA GLU A 60 1.95 0.65 -16.82
C GLU A 60 2.10 2.14 -17.16
N GLN A 61 2.15 3.01 -16.14
CA GLN A 61 2.39 4.45 -16.32
C GLN A 61 3.75 4.76 -16.95
N PHE A 62 4.72 3.87 -16.77
CA PHE A 62 6.04 3.93 -17.39
C PHE A 62 6.13 3.17 -18.72
N GLY A 63 5.00 2.70 -19.26
CA GLY A 63 4.92 2.05 -20.59
C GLY A 63 5.22 0.55 -20.59
N VAL A 64 5.16 -0.10 -19.44
CA VAL A 64 5.37 -1.54 -19.31
C VAL A 64 4.10 -2.24 -18.83
N GLU A 65 3.54 -3.11 -19.67
CA GLU A 65 2.38 -3.93 -19.34
C GLU A 65 2.79 -5.21 -18.61
N CYS A 66 2.06 -5.51 -17.54
CA CYS A 66 2.17 -6.74 -16.78
C CYS A 66 0.79 -7.39 -16.66
N ASN A 67 0.55 -8.48 -17.39
CA ASN A 67 -0.70 -9.21 -17.36
C ASN A 67 -0.72 -10.20 -16.20
N PHE A 68 -1.85 -10.27 -15.49
CA PHE A 68 -2.12 -11.24 -14.43
C PHE A 68 -3.34 -12.06 -14.81
N ASP A 69 -3.20 -13.39 -14.81
CA ASP A 69 -4.26 -14.33 -15.20
C ASP A 69 -5.02 -14.96 -14.01
N GLY A 70 -4.66 -14.57 -12.80
CA GLY A 70 -5.20 -15.10 -11.54
C GLY A 70 -4.21 -15.95 -10.76
N ASP A 71 -3.23 -16.57 -11.43
CA ASP A 71 -2.19 -17.42 -10.83
C ASP A 71 -0.78 -16.97 -11.17
N SER A 72 -0.59 -16.31 -12.30
CA SER A 72 0.73 -15.97 -12.84
C SER A 72 0.77 -14.55 -13.40
N TYR A 73 1.93 -13.94 -13.32
CA TYR A 73 2.24 -12.62 -13.90
C TYR A 73 3.06 -12.82 -15.17
N HIS A 74 2.67 -12.14 -16.25
CA HIS A 74 3.28 -12.28 -17.57
C HIS A 74 3.79 -10.93 -18.08
N ILE A 75 5.07 -10.86 -18.38
CA ILE A 75 5.72 -9.68 -18.95
C ILE A 75 6.29 -10.07 -20.32
N LYS A 76 5.83 -9.38 -21.37
CA LYS A 76 6.31 -9.61 -22.73
C LYS A 76 7.66 -8.94 -22.96
N LYS A 77 8.52 -9.59 -23.75
CA LYS A 77 9.80 -9.01 -24.21
C LYS A 77 9.59 -7.76 -25.05
N GLY A 78 10.63 -6.95 -25.16
CA GLY A 78 10.66 -5.77 -26.02
C GLY A 78 10.00 -4.53 -25.41
N GLN A 79 9.47 -4.62 -24.19
CA GLN A 79 8.99 -3.47 -23.45
C GLN A 79 10.14 -2.71 -22.80
N GLN A 80 10.00 -1.40 -22.67
CA GLN A 80 10.99 -0.52 -22.05
C GLN A 80 10.27 0.55 -21.23
N TYR A 81 10.85 0.94 -20.11
CA TYR A 81 10.41 2.10 -19.37
C TYR A 81 10.68 3.37 -20.16
N GLN A 82 9.64 4.18 -20.41
CA GLN A 82 9.69 5.31 -21.36
C GLN A 82 9.42 6.68 -20.72
N ARG A 83 9.03 6.72 -19.45
CA ARG A 83 8.68 7.98 -18.81
C ARG A 83 9.92 8.65 -18.24
N GLU A 84 10.12 9.92 -18.60
CA GLU A 84 11.27 10.71 -18.14
C GLU A 84 10.98 11.48 -16.85
N VAL A 85 9.72 11.88 -16.64
CA VAL A 85 9.30 12.68 -15.50
C VAL A 85 8.10 12.02 -14.82
N TYR A 86 8.16 11.89 -13.53
CA TYR A 86 7.09 11.36 -12.69
C TYR A 86 6.92 12.21 -11.43
N GLU A 87 5.72 12.67 -11.17
CA GLU A 87 5.37 13.32 -9.91
C GLU A 87 5.04 12.25 -8.87
N ILE A 88 5.85 12.16 -7.83
CA ILE A 88 5.65 11.17 -6.76
C ILE A 88 4.55 11.67 -5.84
N GLU A 89 3.52 10.87 -5.63
CA GLU A 89 2.48 11.20 -4.66
C GLU A 89 3.05 11.18 -3.22
N PRO A 90 2.49 11.99 -2.30
CA PRO A 90 2.91 11.99 -0.91
C PRO A 90 2.73 10.61 -0.25
N ASP A 91 3.57 10.32 0.74
CA ASP A 91 3.50 9.11 1.54
C ASP A 91 2.28 9.14 2.47
N VAL A 92 1.29 8.28 2.17
CA VAL A 92 0.06 8.18 2.96
C VAL A 92 0.33 7.58 4.33
N SER A 93 1.33 6.68 4.45
CA SER A 93 1.71 6.12 5.75
C SER A 93 2.17 7.23 6.71
N ALA A 94 2.99 8.16 6.22
CA ALA A 94 3.42 9.33 6.99
C ALA A 94 2.24 10.30 7.25
N ALA A 95 1.33 10.46 6.30
CA ALA A 95 0.13 11.30 6.46
C ALA A 95 -0.75 10.82 7.62
N CYS A 96 -0.87 9.50 7.82
CA CYS A 96 -1.67 8.91 8.88
C CYS A 96 -1.25 9.37 10.29
N TYR A 97 0.02 9.68 10.52
CA TYR A 97 0.47 10.22 11.81
C TYR A 97 -0.14 11.59 12.11
N PHE A 98 -0.24 12.46 11.09
CA PHE A 98 -0.85 13.78 11.24
C PHE A 98 -2.36 13.68 11.43
N TYR A 99 -3.02 12.76 10.75
CA TYR A 99 -4.44 12.48 10.93
C TYR A 99 -4.73 11.94 12.35
N ALA A 100 -3.89 11.01 12.85
CA ALA A 100 -3.97 10.52 14.22
C ALA A 100 -3.77 11.63 15.25
N MET A 101 -2.86 12.58 14.99
CA MET A 101 -2.69 13.76 15.86
C MET A 101 -3.95 14.61 15.92
N ALA A 102 -4.62 14.85 14.79
CA ALA A 102 -5.89 15.59 14.79
C ALA A 102 -6.95 14.86 15.61
N ALA A 103 -7.04 13.53 15.46
CA ALA A 103 -7.91 12.69 16.26
C ALA A 103 -7.64 12.86 17.76
N LEU A 104 -6.38 12.69 18.19
CA LEU A 104 -5.98 12.77 19.61
C LEU A 104 -6.22 14.13 20.26
N THR A 105 -6.10 15.21 19.50
CA THR A 105 -6.16 16.57 20.05
C THR A 105 -7.52 17.22 19.89
N GLY A 106 -8.48 16.57 19.23
CA GLY A 106 -9.73 17.21 18.81
C GLY A 106 -9.51 18.34 17.78
N GLY A 107 -8.30 18.38 17.19
CA GLY A 107 -7.86 19.42 16.27
C GLY A 107 -8.25 19.09 14.81
N ARG A 108 -7.68 19.90 13.92
CA ARG A 108 -7.85 19.77 12.47
C ARG A 108 -6.50 19.71 11.78
N THR A 109 -6.35 18.80 10.84
CA THR A 109 -5.16 18.71 9.99
C THR A 109 -5.54 18.56 8.53
N VAL A 110 -4.71 19.10 7.63
CA VAL A 110 -4.81 18.86 6.18
C VAL A 110 -3.43 18.40 5.70
N VAL A 111 -3.38 17.20 5.09
CA VAL A 111 -2.17 16.77 4.41
C VAL A 111 -2.32 17.04 2.92
N LYS A 112 -1.47 17.96 2.43
CA LYS A 112 -1.55 18.45 1.05
C LYS A 112 -1.23 17.36 0.04
N SER A 113 -1.95 17.39 -1.08
CA SER A 113 -1.75 16.51 -2.24
C SER A 113 -1.94 15.01 -1.94
N VAL A 114 -2.53 14.67 -0.81
CA VAL A 114 -3.05 13.32 -0.52
C VAL A 114 -4.54 13.33 -0.83
N HIS A 115 -5.01 12.44 -1.70
CA HIS A 115 -6.40 12.37 -2.13
C HIS A 115 -6.94 10.93 -2.06
N LYS A 116 -8.27 10.78 -2.06
CA LYS A 116 -8.95 9.47 -1.94
C LYS A 116 -8.73 8.53 -3.13
N ASP A 117 -8.19 9.02 -4.24
CA ASP A 117 -7.83 8.23 -5.41
C ASP A 117 -6.42 7.62 -5.33
N SER A 118 -5.66 7.91 -4.28
CA SER A 118 -4.39 7.24 -4.01
C SER A 118 -4.56 5.73 -3.93
N MET A 119 -3.61 5.00 -4.50
CA MET A 119 -3.58 3.52 -4.45
C MET A 119 -2.86 2.97 -3.22
N GLN A 120 -2.31 3.82 -2.38
CA GLN A 120 -1.62 3.39 -1.15
C GLN A 120 -2.64 2.80 -0.18
N GLY A 121 -2.39 1.55 0.26
CA GLY A 121 -3.33 0.79 1.10
C GLY A 121 -3.64 1.47 2.42
N ASP A 122 -2.69 2.24 2.94
CA ASP A 122 -2.80 2.96 4.22
C ASP A 122 -3.88 4.05 4.23
N LEU A 123 -4.39 4.44 3.04
CA LEU A 123 -5.55 5.33 2.93
C LEU A 123 -6.79 4.77 3.68
N ARG A 124 -6.89 3.45 3.80
CA ARG A 124 -7.96 2.79 4.56
C ARG A 124 -7.95 3.12 6.06
N PHE A 125 -6.83 3.64 6.57
CA PHE A 125 -6.79 4.15 7.95
C PHE A 125 -7.76 5.31 8.18
N LEU A 126 -8.12 6.06 7.14
CA LEU A 126 -9.15 7.10 7.23
C LEU A 126 -10.53 6.53 7.60
N GLU A 127 -10.88 5.33 7.09
CA GLU A 127 -12.12 4.63 7.45
C GLU A 127 -12.13 4.26 8.96
N VAL A 128 -10.94 3.95 9.50
CA VAL A 128 -10.77 3.70 10.94
C VAL A 128 -11.03 4.97 11.73
N LEU A 129 -10.47 6.11 11.31
CA LEU A 129 -10.69 7.40 11.95
C LEU A 129 -12.17 7.84 11.89
N GLU A 130 -12.85 7.59 10.77
CA GLU A 130 -14.31 7.85 10.67
C GLU A 130 -15.10 6.99 11.66
N LYS A 131 -14.75 5.71 11.84
CA LYS A 131 -15.36 4.82 12.86
C LYS A 131 -15.08 5.30 14.28
N LEU A 132 -13.96 5.94 14.52
CA LEU A 132 -13.62 6.57 15.80
C LEU A 132 -14.32 7.92 15.99
N GLY A 133 -15.14 8.36 15.03
CA GLY A 133 -15.94 9.59 15.13
C GLY A 133 -15.26 10.83 14.54
N CYS A 134 -14.10 10.70 13.91
CA CYS A 134 -13.46 11.80 13.21
C CYS A 134 -14.21 12.14 11.92
N HIS A 135 -14.13 13.41 11.51
CA HIS A 135 -14.65 13.84 10.22
C HIS A 135 -13.54 13.90 9.17
N VAL A 136 -13.73 13.20 8.04
CA VAL A 136 -12.76 13.09 6.95
C VAL A 136 -13.32 13.70 5.67
N THR A 137 -12.65 14.70 5.13
CA THR A 137 -13.05 15.38 3.89
C THR A 137 -11.88 15.41 2.89
N ASP A 138 -12.14 15.01 1.65
CA ASP A 138 -11.19 15.24 0.55
C ASP A 138 -11.45 16.63 -0.03
N THR A 139 -10.49 17.52 0.12
CA THR A 139 -10.54 18.92 -0.35
C THR A 139 -9.61 19.11 -1.55
N GLU A 140 -9.70 20.25 -2.23
CA GLU A 140 -8.76 20.58 -3.31
C GLU A 140 -7.30 20.60 -2.86
N ALA A 141 -7.04 20.91 -1.58
CA ALA A 141 -5.68 20.96 -1.03
C ALA A 141 -5.15 19.58 -0.64
N GLY A 142 -6.05 18.61 -0.40
CA GLY A 142 -5.76 17.28 0.10
C GLY A 142 -6.74 16.85 1.19
N ILE A 143 -6.51 15.68 1.75
CA ILE A 143 -7.39 15.13 2.78
C ILE A 143 -7.24 15.89 4.10
N GLU A 144 -8.39 16.31 4.59
CA GLU A 144 -8.59 16.96 5.88
C GLU A 144 -9.21 15.97 6.87
N VAL A 145 -8.68 15.94 8.08
CA VAL A 145 -9.24 15.21 9.22
C VAL A 145 -9.46 16.18 10.37
N THR A 146 -10.68 16.17 10.91
CA THR A 146 -11.05 16.86 12.15
C THR A 146 -11.35 15.81 13.21
N GLY A 147 -10.69 15.91 14.35
CA GLY A 147 -10.89 15.01 15.48
C GLY A 147 -12.22 15.24 16.21
N THR A 148 -12.54 14.37 17.17
CA THR A 148 -13.68 14.55 18.09
C THR A 148 -13.38 15.69 19.06
N ASN A 149 -14.41 16.40 19.48
CA ASN A 149 -14.25 17.60 20.33
C ASN A 149 -13.65 17.32 21.72
N ASP A 150 -13.72 16.09 22.19
CA ASP A 150 -13.32 15.67 23.53
C ASP A 150 -12.13 14.71 23.55
N GLY A 151 -11.66 14.27 22.35
CA GLY A 151 -10.54 13.32 22.22
C GLY A 151 -10.86 11.90 22.71
N HIS A 152 -12.16 11.58 22.93
CA HIS A 152 -12.63 10.25 23.28
C HIS A 152 -13.24 9.53 22.08
N TYR A 153 -13.03 8.21 22.01
CA TYR A 153 -13.47 7.39 20.88
C TYR A 153 -14.26 6.18 21.32
N PRO A 154 -15.26 5.75 20.53
CA PRO A 154 -15.91 4.46 20.75
C PRO A 154 -14.91 3.31 20.53
N GLY A 155 -15.12 2.17 21.18
CA GLY A 155 -14.40 0.95 20.86
C GLY A 155 -14.79 0.45 19.46
N ILE A 156 -13.82 -0.06 18.71
CA ILE A 156 -14.03 -0.58 17.36
C ILE A 156 -13.34 -1.94 17.18
N THR A 157 -13.84 -2.70 16.22
CA THR A 157 -13.16 -3.89 15.68
C THR A 157 -12.80 -3.62 14.23
N VAL A 158 -11.54 -3.85 13.85
CA VAL A 158 -11.02 -3.59 12.50
C VAL A 158 -10.02 -4.64 12.07
N ASP A 159 -10.12 -5.07 10.81
CA ASP A 159 -9.11 -5.88 10.15
C ASP A 159 -8.10 -4.96 9.44
N MET A 160 -6.83 -5.05 9.83
CA MET A 160 -5.75 -4.22 9.32
C MET A 160 -4.79 -4.97 8.40
N ASN A 161 -5.11 -6.17 7.94
CA ASN A 161 -4.22 -6.99 7.11
C ASN A 161 -3.75 -6.28 5.82
N ASP A 162 -4.58 -5.43 5.21
CA ASP A 162 -4.25 -4.72 3.98
C ASP A 162 -3.47 -3.39 4.20
N PHE A 163 -3.40 -2.92 5.46
CA PHE A 163 -2.70 -1.69 5.88
C PHE A 163 -2.08 -1.84 7.27
N SER A 164 -1.41 -2.97 7.48
CA SER A 164 -0.83 -3.39 8.77
C SER A 164 0.17 -2.40 9.35
N ASP A 165 0.82 -1.58 8.52
CA ASP A 165 1.77 -0.57 8.94
C ASP A 165 1.13 0.48 9.86
N GLN A 166 -0.19 0.68 9.74
CA GLN A 166 -0.95 1.59 10.59
C GLN A 166 -1.41 0.98 11.92
N THR A 167 -1.10 -0.29 12.19
CA THR A 167 -1.45 -0.93 13.47
C THR A 167 -0.81 -0.20 14.65
N MET A 168 0.44 0.26 14.52
CA MET A 168 1.12 1.03 15.55
C MET A 168 0.49 2.41 15.77
N THR A 169 0.02 3.03 14.67
CA THR A 169 -0.70 4.32 14.72
C THR A 169 -2.03 4.15 15.47
N LEU A 170 -2.79 3.09 15.17
CA LEU A 170 -4.02 2.77 15.90
C LEU A 170 -3.75 2.45 17.37
N ALA A 171 -2.67 1.72 17.67
CA ALA A 171 -2.28 1.41 19.04
C ALA A 171 -2.00 2.68 19.88
N ALA A 172 -1.47 3.74 19.23
CA ALA A 172 -1.27 5.02 19.92
C ALA A 172 -2.58 5.75 20.25
N LEU A 173 -3.68 5.47 19.52
CA LEU A 173 -5.02 6.01 19.80
C LEU A 173 -5.75 5.18 20.87
N ALA A 174 -5.42 3.90 21.03
CA ALA A 174 -6.16 2.97 21.88
C ALA A 174 -6.31 3.41 23.35
N PRO A 175 -5.31 4.05 24.03
CA PRO A 175 -5.47 4.52 25.41
C PRO A 175 -6.56 5.57 25.63
N PHE A 176 -7.02 6.20 24.56
CA PHE A 176 -8.02 7.28 24.58
C PHE A 176 -9.42 6.79 24.17
N ALA A 177 -9.58 5.50 23.93
CA ALA A 177 -10.88 4.91 23.63
C ALA A 177 -11.67 4.61 24.92
N ASP A 178 -12.98 4.84 24.87
CA ASP A 178 -13.89 4.54 25.99
C ASP A 178 -14.09 3.03 26.21
N CYS A 179 -13.67 2.21 25.24
CA CYS A 179 -13.77 0.77 25.24
C CYS A 179 -12.55 0.16 24.53
N LEU A 180 -12.45 -1.17 24.54
CA LEU A 180 -11.36 -1.89 23.87
C LEU A 180 -11.41 -1.70 22.35
N LEU A 181 -10.22 -1.53 21.75
CA LEU A 181 -10.01 -1.62 20.30
C LEU A 181 -9.52 -3.02 19.97
N TYR A 182 -10.17 -3.67 19.02
CA TYR A 182 -9.78 -4.99 18.54
C TYR A 182 -9.27 -4.88 17.11
N THR A 183 -8.08 -5.44 16.86
CA THR A 183 -7.57 -5.69 15.51
C THR A 183 -7.61 -7.18 15.26
N SER A 184 -7.95 -7.64 14.05
CA SER A 184 -7.73 -9.02 13.68
C SER A 184 -6.23 -9.26 13.56
N ASP A 185 -5.77 -10.40 14.07
CA ASP A 185 -4.37 -10.79 14.00
C ASP A 185 -3.93 -10.89 12.54
N ALA A 186 -2.92 -10.09 12.20
CA ALA A 186 -2.04 -10.42 11.10
C ALA A 186 -1.14 -11.54 11.59
N ALA A 187 -1.55 -12.79 11.37
CA ALA A 187 -0.73 -13.95 11.67
C ALA A 187 0.51 -14.01 10.78
#